data_3ed295fc4db81c1ffb640df8b95a6124
#
_entry.id   3ed295fc4db81c1ffb640df8b95a6124
#
_cell.length_a   1.000
_cell.length_b   1.000
_cell.length_c   1.000
_cell.angle_alpha   90.00
_cell.angle_beta   90.00
_cell.angle_gamma   90.00
#
_symmetry.space_group_name_H-M   'P 1'
#
loop_
_entity.id
_entity.type
_entity.pdbx_description
1 polymer ?
#
loop_
_entity_poly.entity_id
_entity_poly.type
_entity_poly.pdbx_seq_one_letter_code
_entity_poly.pdbx_strand_id
1 'polypeptide(L)'
;MCIRDRDQYEGADILMVKPGISYLDIVYRLSTFSNKPIAAYNVSGEYSMVKSAAMKNWINEKDIVLETLLSFKRAGAKLILTYHACDASQWLQDN
;
A
#
# COMPACT_ATOMS: atom_id res chain seq x y z
N MET A 1 -7.83 -13.71 -7.53
CA MET A 1 -7.71 -13.55 -6.07
C MET A 1 -9.06 -13.78 -5.43
N CYS A 2 -9.15 -14.81 -4.61
CA CYS A 2 -10.41 -15.24 -4.02
C CYS A 2 -10.76 -14.54 -2.70
N ILE A 3 -9.81 -13.84 -2.12
CA ILE A 3 -9.97 -13.21 -0.80
C ILE A 3 -11.11 -12.19 -0.81
N ARG A 4 -11.24 -11.43 -1.89
CA ARG A 4 -12.27 -10.41 -2.00
C ARG A 4 -13.68 -10.97 -1.79
N ASP A 5 -14.03 -11.97 -2.59
CA ASP A 5 -15.39 -12.52 -2.57
C ASP A 5 -15.66 -13.19 -1.24
N ARG A 6 -14.66 -13.93 -0.73
CA ARG A 6 -14.79 -14.62 0.54
C ARG A 6 -15.00 -13.63 1.68
N ASP A 7 -14.19 -12.56 1.72
CA ASP A 7 -14.29 -11.58 2.79
C ASP A 7 -15.61 -10.84 2.77
N GLN A 8 -16.15 -10.54 1.59
CA GLN A 8 -17.45 -9.91 1.47
C GLN A 8 -18.55 -10.84 1.97
N TYR A 9 -18.46 -12.13 1.67
CA TYR A 9 -19.41 -13.12 2.15
C TYR A 9 -19.38 -13.23 3.67
N GLU A 10 -18.20 -13.13 4.24
CA GLU A 10 -18.02 -13.22 5.69
C GLU A 10 -18.38 -11.92 6.41
N GLY A 11 -18.77 -10.88 5.67
CA GLY A 11 -19.16 -9.61 6.27
C GLY A 11 -18.00 -8.74 6.69
N ALA A 12 -16.85 -8.89 6.04
CA ALA A 12 -15.70 -8.06 6.35
C ALA A 12 -16.01 -6.58 6.16
N ASP A 13 -15.54 -5.74 7.10
CA ASP A 13 -15.73 -4.30 7.03
C ASP A 13 -14.67 -3.62 6.17
N ILE A 14 -13.49 -4.24 6.04
CA ILE A 14 -12.36 -3.72 5.28
C ILE A 14 -11.78 -4.85 4.45
N LEU A 15 -11.47 -4.56 3.18
CA LEU A 15 -10.81 -5.53 2.30
C LEU A 15 -9.34 -5.14 2.19
N MET A 16 -8.45 -6.12 2.34
CA MET A 16 -7.00 -5.87 2.28
C MET A 16 -6.36 -6.57 1.09
N VAL A 17 -5.46 -5.86 0.43
CA VAL A 17 -4.65 -6.38 -0.68
C VAL A 17 -3.20 -6.43 -0.23
N LYS A 18 -2.57 -7.60 -0.34
CA LYS A 18 -1.15 -7.78 -0.03
C LYS A 18 -0.53 -8.83 -0.95
N PRO A 19 0.70 -8.63 -1.44
CA PRO A 19 1.46 -7.39 -1.33
C PRO A 19 0.85 -6.29 -2.20
N GLY A 20 0.88 -5.05 -1.69
CA GLY A 20 0.14 -3.96 -2.32
C GLY A 20 0.69 -3.51 -3.66
N ILE A 21 2.01 -3.31 -3.73
CA ILE A 21 2.66 -2.77 -4.93
C ILE A 21 2.44 -3.66 -6.15
N SER A 22 2.54 -4.97 -5.97
CA SER A 22 2.41 -5.92 -7.08
C SER A 22 0.97 -6.07 -7.56
N TYR A 23 -0.01 -5.57 -6.79
CA TYR A 23 -1.42 -5.76 -7.07
C TYR A 23 -2.21 -4.45 -7.04
N LEU A 24 -1.60 -3.36 -7.51
CA LEU A 24 -2.29 -2.06 -7.59
C LEU A 24 -3.53 -2.14 -8.47
N ASP A 25 -3.51 -2.96 -9.51
CA ASP A 25 -4.66 -3.19 -10.37
C ASP A 25 -5.81 -3.80 -9.59
N ILE A 26 -5.52 -4.73 -8.68
CA ILE A 26 -6.52 -5.34 -7.82
C ILE A 26 -7.09 -4.32 -6.84
N VAL A 27 -6.22 -3.48 -6.26
CA VAL A 27 -6.68 -2.39 -5.39
C VAL A 27 -7.67 -1.51 -6.11
N TYR A 28 -7.34 -1.12 -7.33
CA TYR A 28 -8.21 -0.26 -8.13
C TYR A 28 -9.55 -0.95 -8.44
N ARG A 29 -9.50 -2.21 -8.86
CA ARG A 29 -10.72 -2.94 -9.18
C ARG A 29 -11.62 -3.10 -7.97
N LEU A 30 -11.05 -3.43 -6.81
CA LEU A 30 -11.83 -3.54 -5.58
C LEU A 30 -12.45 -2.21 -5.19
N SER A 31 -11.73 -1.10 -5.39
CA SER A 31 -12.25 0.22 -5.05
C SER A 31 -13.43 0.61 -5.91
N THR A 32 -13.52 0.07 -7.14
CA THR A 32 -14.63 0.37 -8.03
C THR A 32 -15.83 -0.56 -7.85
N PHE A 33 -15.60 -1.79 -7.39
CA PHE A 33 -16.68 -2.78 -7.23
C PHE A 33 -17.24 -2.84 -5.82
N SER A 34 -16.45 -2.52 -4.83
CA SER A 34 -16.84 -2.68 -3.44
C SER A 34 -17.20 -1.33 -2.83
N ASN A 35 -18.21 -1.32 -1.95
CA ASN A 35 -18.52 -0.14 -1.16
C ASN A 35 -17.75 -0.13 0.16
N LYS A 36 -16.89 -1.11 0.39
CA LYS A 36 -16.08 -1.21 1.59
C LYS A 36 -14.72 -0.56 1.38
N PRO A 37 -14.11 0.01 2.45
CA PRO A 37 -12.78 0.59 2.33
C PRO A 37 -11.75 -0.49 1.94
N ILE A 38 -10.80 -0.10 1.10
CA ILE A 38 -9.73 -0.99 0.67
C ILE A 38 -8.45 -0.59 1.39
N ALA A 39 -7.80 -1.57 2.03
CA ALA A 39 -6.51 -1.39 2.66
C ALA A 39 -5.43 -2.02 1.78
N ALA A 40 -4.32 -1.32 1.58
CA ALA A 40 -3.17 -1.87 0.88
C ALA A 40 -2.06 -2.12 1.88
N TYR A 41 -1.42 -3.28 1.80
CA TYR A 41 -0.34 -3.64 2.71
C TYR A 41 0.99 -3.60 1.95
N ASN A 42 1.87 -2.69 2.37
CA ASN A 42 3.25 -2.62 1.91
C ASN A 42 4.06 -3.58 2.77
N VAL A 43 4.17 -4.83 2.31
CA VAL A 43 4.68 -5.93 3.12
C VAL A 43 6.18 -5.81 3.39
N SER A 44 6.68 -6.61 4.33
CA SER A 44 8.08 -6.55 4.77
C SER A 44 9.08 -6.76 3.62
N GLY A 45 8.75 -7.60 2.64
CA GLY A 45 9.61 -7.80 1.48
C GLY A 45 9.77 -6.54 0.66
N GLU A 46 8.68 -5.82 0.43
CA GLU A 46 8.72 -4.53 -0.28
C GLU A 46 9.54 -3.50 0.50
N TYR A 47 9.34 -3.47 1.81
CA TYR A 47 10.12 -2.59 2.70
C TYR A 47 11.62 -2.90 2.61
N SER A 48 11.97 -4.18 2.67
CA SER A 48 13.37 -4.60 2.62
C SER A 48 14.04 -4.25 1.29
N MET A 49 13.31 -4.40 0.19
CA MET A 49 13.84 -4.03 -1.12
C MET A 49 14.18 -2.55 -1.21
N VAL A 50 13.29 -1.69 -0.70
CA VAL A 50 13.53 -0.25 -0.70
C VAL A 50 14.71 0.10 0.20
N LYS A 51 14.76 -0.45 1.40
CA LYS A 51 15.86 -0.18 2.33
C LYS A 51 17.20 -0.63 1.77
N SER A 52 17.24 -1.81 1.16
CA SER A 52 18.48 -2.34 0.58
C SER A 52 18.99 -1.45 -0.55
N ALA A 53 18.11 -1.02 -1.45
CA ALA A 53 18.50 -0.15 -2.55
C ALA A 53 18.92 1.23 -2.04
N ALA A 54 18.25 1.75 -1.02
CA ALA A 54 18.59 3.04 -0.43
C ALA A 54 19.96 3.02 0.23
N MET A 55 20.30 1.94 0.92
CA MET A 55 21.60 1.78 1.57
C MET A 55 22.75 1.82 0.56
N LYS A 56 22.51 1.37 -0.65
CA LYS A 56 23.52 1.37 -1.72
C LYS A 56 23.45 2.62 -2.58
N ASN A 57 22.61 3.59 -2.21
CA ASN A 57 22.41 4.84 -2.95
C ASN A 57 21.91 4.64 -4.38
N TRP A 58 21.24 3.53 -4.63
CA TRP A 58 20.63 3.27 -5.94
C TRP A 58 19.35 4.07 -6.13
N ILE A 59 18.67 4.40 -5.03
CA ILE A 59 17.42 5.16 -5.05
C ILE A 59 17.43 6.18 -3.93
N ASN A 60 16.57 7.21 -4.07
CA ASN A 60 16.28 8.13 -2.97
C ASN A 60 15.10 7.55 -2.19
N GLU A 61 15.36 7.17 -0.93
CA GLU A 61 14.37 6.49 -0.11
C GLU A 61 13.09 7.32 0.06
N LYS A 62 13.24 8.60 0.42
CA LYS A 62 12.08 9.47 0.64
C LYS A 62 11.21 9.55 -0.61
N ASP A 63 11.81 9.80 -1.77
CA ASP A 63 11.06 9.95 -3.01
C ASP A 63 10.32 8.68 -3.38
N ILE A 64 10.98 7.53 -3.29
CA ILE A 64 10.38 6.24 -3.64
C ILE A 64 9.25 5.88 -2.68
N VAL A 65 9.44 6.09 -1.38
CA VAL A 65 8.41 5.77 -0.40
C VAL A 65 7.18 6.63 -0.61
N LEU A 66 7.36 7.95 -0.78
CA LEU A 66 6.23 8.84 -0.98
C LEU A 66 5.51 8.56 -2.30
N GLU A 67 6.26 8.22 -3.36
CA GLU A 67 5.66 7.82 -4.63
C GLU A 67 4.84 6.54 -4.49
N THR A 68 5.37 5.56 -3.76
CA THR A 68 4.67 4.30 -3.51
C THR A 68 3.36 4.54 -2.77
N LEU A 69 3.39 5.35 -1.71
CA LEU A 69 2.18 5.67 -0.95
C LEU A 69 1.16 6.41 -1.79
N LEU A 70 1.62 7.32 -2.64
CA LEU A 70 0.73 8.03 -3.56
C LEU A 70 0.10 7.06 -4.56
N SER A 71 0.86 6.07 -5.02
CA SER A 71 0.33 5.05 -5.94
C SER A 71 -0.80 4.26 -5.31
N PHE A 72 -0.67 3.88 -4.04
CA PHE A 72 -1.75 3.23 -3.32
C PHE A 72 -2.99 4.11 -3.24
N LYS A 73 -2.80 5.38 -2.93
CA LYS A 73 -3.91 6.33 -2.84
C LYS A 73 -4.61 6.50 -4.18
N ARG A 74 -3.85 6.63 -5.26
CA ARG A 74 -4.40 6.77 -6.61
C ARG A 74 -5.19 5.54 -7.04
N ALA A 75 -4.75 4.36 -6.61
CA ALA A 75 -5.44 3.12 -6.91
C ALA A 75 -6.75 2.97 -6.13
N GLY A 76 -6.95 3.77 -5.09
CA GLY A 76 -8.21 3.79 -4.35
C GLY A 76 -8.11 3.26 -2.92
N ALA A 77 -6.90 2.99 -2.43
CA ALA A 77 -6.74 2.54 -1.05
C ALA A 77 -7.10 3.67 -0.07
N LYS A 78 -7.89 3.34 0.93
CA LYS A 78 -8.24 4.28 2.00
C LYS A 78 -7.32 4.15 3.20
N LEU A 79 -6.73 2.96 3.37
CA LEU A 79 -5.81 2.65 4.45
C LEU A 79 -4.56 2.04 3.85
N ILE A 80 -3.40 2.39 4.40
CA ILE A 80 -2.13 1.84 3.94
C ILE A 80 -1.37 1.36 5.16
N LEU A 81 -1.05 0.07 5.18
CA LEU A 81 -0.22 -0.52 6.23
C LEU A 81 1.19 -0.62 5.67
N THR A 82 2.14 0.03 6.33
CA THR A 82 3.51 0.07 5.85
C THR A 82 4.50 0.21 7.01
N TYR A 83 5.65 -0.42 6.86
CA TYR A 83 6.75 -0.24 7.81
C TYR A 83 7.42 1.13 7.69
N HIS A 84 7.12 1.87 6.62
CA HIS A 84 7.63 3.23 6.44
C HIS A 84 6.77 4.31 7.11
N ALA A 85 5.74 3.92 7.87
CA ALA A 85 4.73 4.87 8.35
C ALA A 85 5.32 6.02 9.17
N CYS A 86 6.25 5.72 10.07
CA CYS A 86 6.86 6.76 10.92
C CYS A 86 7.68 7.74 10.10
N ASP A 87 8.50 7.23 9.19
CA ASP A 87 9.32 8.07 8.33
C ASP A 87 8.46 8.91 7.40
N ALA A 88 7.43 8.31 6.81
CA ALA A 88 6.53 9.01 5.91
C ALA A 88 5.79 10.14 6.62
N SER A 89 5.32 9.89 7.84
CA SER A 89 4.67 10.93 8.65
C SER A 89 5.59 12.11 8.88
N GLN A 90 6.85 11.84 9.22
CA GLN A 90 7.84 12.89 9.46
C GLN A 90 8.09 13.70 8.19
N TRP A 91 8.28 13.02 7.05
CA TRP A 91 8.52 13.69 5.78
C TRP A 91 7.35 14.58 5.36
N LEU A 92 6.12 14.13 5.60
CA LEU A 92 4.93 14.92 5.26
C LEU A 92 4.78 16.13 6.15
N GLN A 93 5.19 16.05 7.42
CA GLN A 93 5.19 17.18 8.33
C GLN A 93 6.22 18.23 7.98
N ASP A 94 7.37 17.81 7.43
CA ASP A 94 8.46 18.70 7.08
C ASP A 94 8.20 19.49 5.79
N ASN A 95 7.15 19.16 5.08
CA ASN A 95 6.77 19.90 3.87
C ASN A 95 5.81 21.06 4.20
#